data_9819d9658c3bb4ffd120c4fe1e217408
#
_entry.id   9819d9658c3bb4ffd120c4fe1e217408
#
_cell.length_a   1.000
_cell.length_b   1.000
_cell.length_c   1.000
_cell.angle_alpha   90.00
_cell.angle_beta   90.00
_cell.angle_gamma   90.00
#
_symmetry.space_group_name_H-M   'P 1'
#
loop_
_entity.id
_entity.type
_entity.pdbx_description
1 polymer ?
#
loop_
_entity_poly.entity_id
_entity_poly.type
_entity_poly.pdbx_seq_one_letter_code
_entity_poly.pdbx_strand_id
1 'polypeptide(L)'
;MYDSIVIGCGFAGATAARELAEKKGHKVLVIDKRSHVGGNCYDRKDEYGILIHQYGPHIFHTNSKKVYDYLSRFTKWYDYRHEVVGNIYGKELPIPFNLNTLSMVFG
;
A
#
# COMPACT_ATOMS: atom_id res chain seq x y z
N MET A 1 8.00 26.99 -17.12
CA MET A 1 7.36 26.03 -18.01
C MET A 1 7.65 24.65 -17.46
N TYR A 2 6.74 23.68 -17.53
CA TYR A 2 6.97 22.28 -17.16
C TYR A 2 7.28 21.46 -18.42
N ASP A 3 8.17 20.47 -18.30
CA ASP A 3 8.56 19.60 -19.40
C ASP A 3 7.62 18.41 -19.54
N SER A 4 6.99 18.02 -18.43
CA SER A 4 6.04 16.88 -18.40
C SER A 4 4.92 17.13 -17.41
N ILE A 5 3.74 16.57 -17.72
CA ILE A 5 2.58 16.53 -16.83
C ILE A 5 2.21 15.08 -16.59
N VAL A 6 2.08 14.70 -15.32
CA VAL A 6 1.64 13.37 -14.90
C VAL A 6 0.27 13.52 -14.23
N ILE A 7 -0.72 12.79 -14.71
CA ILE A 7 -2.07 12.80 -14.17
C ILE A 7 -2.26 11.58 -13.27
N GLY A 8 -2.54 11.83 -12.00
CA GLY A 8 -2.64 10.84 -10.95
C GLY A 8 -1.36 10.73 -10.12
N CYS A 9 -1.50 10.80 -8.79
CA CYS A 9 -0.40 10.71 -7.82
C CYS A 9 -0.47 9.44 -6.96
N GLY A 10 -0.95 8.34 -7.54
CA GLY A 10 -0.78 6.99 -6.98
C GLY A 10 0.61 6.44 -7.28
N PHE A 11 0.88 5.17 -6.96
CA PHE A 11 2.20 4.55 -7.17
C PHE A 11 2.73 4.70 -8.60
N ALA A 12 1.88 4.45 -9.60
CA ALA A 12 2.29 4.55 -11.02
C ALA A 12 2.70 5.97 -11.40
N GLY A 13 1.86 6.95 -11.08
CA GLY A 13 2.14 8.35 -11.43
C GLY A 13 3.33 8.90 -10.65
N ALA A 14 3.43 8.63 -9.36
CA ALA A 14 4.57 9.04 -8.54
C ALA A 14 5.89 8.44 -9.06
N THR A 15 5.88 7.15 -9.44
CA THR A 15 7.05 6.49 -10.03
C THR A 15 7.41 7.13 -11.38
N ALA A 16 6.44 7.33 -12.27
CA ALA A 16 6.69 7.95 -13.57
C ALA A 16 7.25 9.37 -13.43
N ALA A 17 6.67 10.18 -12.55
CA ALA A 17 7.16 11.53 -12.27
C ALA A 17 8.59 11.52 -11.75
N ARG A 18 8.91 10.61 -10.82
CA ARG A 18 10.25 10.46 -10.26
C ARG A 18 11.27 10.05 -11.32
N GLU A 19 10.94 9.07 -12.15
CA GLU A 19 11.80 8.60 -13.22
C GLU A 19 12.08 9.70 -14.28
N LEU A 20 11.04 10.45 -14.65
CA LEU A 20 11.21 11.60 -15.57
C LEU A 20 12.12 12.67 -14.98
N ALA A 21 11.92 13.03 -13.73
CA ALA A 21 12.74 14.03 -13.06
C ALA A 21 14.18 13.53 -12.88
N GLU A 22 14.37 12.31 -12.40
CA GLU A 22 15.69 11.78 -12.03
C GLU A 22 16.53 11.40 -13.24
N LYS A 23 15.91 10.76 -14.25
CA LYS A 23 16.66 10.25 -15.43
C LYS A 23 16.66 11.17 -16.62
N LYS A 24 15.68 12.05 -16.74
CA LYS A 24 15.56 12.98 -17.88
C LYS A 24 15.78 14.42 -17.49
N GLY A 25 15.90 14.73 -16.20
CA GLY A 25 16.03 16.10 -15.72
C GLY A 25 14.77 16.95 -15.94
N HIS A 26 13.61 16.33 -16.18
CA HIS A 26 12.38 17.05 -16.45
C HIS A 26 11.87 17.79 -15.20
N LYS A 27 11.37 19.01 -15.41
CA LYS A 27 10.51 19.70 -14.47
C LYS A 27 9.10 19.15 -14.62
N VAL A 28 8.69 18.28 -13.69
CA VAL A 28 7.42 17.52 -13.79
C VAL A 28 6.34 18.17 -12.94
N LEU A 29 5.16 18.39 -13.54
CA LEU A 29 3.95 18.73 -12.82
C LEU A 29 3.12 17.47 -12.61
N VAL A 30 2.78 17.17 -11.36
CA VAL A 30 1.86 16.07 -11.03
C VAL A 30 0.51 16.66 -10.62
N ILE A 31 -0.56 16.15 -11.21
CA ILE A 31 -1.93 16.61 -10.95
C ILE A 31 -2.75 15.41 -10.49
N ASP A 32 -3.50 15.57 -9.40
CA ASP A 32 -4.45 14.55 -8.93
C ASP A 32 -5.80 15.22 -8.60
N LYS A 33 -6.88 14.46 -8.74
CA LYS A 33 -8.22 14.91 -8.35
C LYS A 33 -8.44 14.89 -6.84
N ARG A 34 -7.64 14.13 -6.11
CA ARG A 34 -7.69 14.02 -4.65
C ARG A 34 -6.84 15.12 -4.02
N SER A 35 -7.22 15.52 -2.81
CA SER A 35 -6.48 16.50 -2.01
C SER A 35 -5.23 15.93 -1.33
N HIS A 36 -4.88 14.68 -1.61
CA HIS A 36 -3.73 13.98 -1.04
C HIS A 36 -2.98 13.17 -2.10
N VAL A 37 -1.72 12.89 -1.85
CA VAL A 37 -0.87 12.00 -2.65
C VAL A 37 -1.08 10.53 -2.21
N GLY A 38 -0.51 9.57 -2.97
CA GLY A 38 -0.51 8.15 -2.62
C GLY A 38 -1.63 7.33 -3.27
N GLY A 39 -2.64 7.98 -3.86
CA GLY A 39 -3.74 7.28 -4.51
C GLY A 39 -4.51 6.39 -3.53
N ASN A 40 -4.70 5.11 -3.86
CA ASN A 40 -5.36 4.15 -2.98
C ASN A 40 -4.46 3.65 -1.83
N CYS A 41 -3.16 3.95 -1.86
CA CYS A 41 -2.22 3.61 -0.79
C CYS A 41 -2.07 4.74 0.23
N TYR A 42 -3.08 5.61 0.31
CA TYR A 42 -3.08 6.71 1.26
C TYR A 42 -3.55 6.26 2.63
N ASP A 43 -2.71 6.57 3.63
CA ASP A 43 -3.02 6.39 5.03
C ASP A 43 -3.23 7.74 5.70
N ARG A 44 -4.10 7.78 6.68
CA ARG A 44 -4.30 8.95 7.52
C ARG A 44 -4.51 8.53 8.97
N LYS A 45 -4.33 9.46 9.88
CA LYS A 45 -4.78 9.28 11.26
C LYS A 45 -6.28 9.59 11.35
N ASP A 46 -6.99 8.76 12.10
CA ASP A 46 -8.37 9.04 12.48
C ASP A 46 -8.47 10.09 13.61
N GLU A 47 -9.66 10.30 14.12
CA GLU A 47 -9.94 11.24 15.21
C GLU A 47 -9.27 10.86 16.54
N TYR A 48 -8.88 9.60 16.71
CA TYR A 48 -8.17 9.08 17.88
C TYR A 48 -6.64 9.02 17.68
N GLY A 49 -6.15 9.45 16.53
CA GLY A 49 -4.74 9.42 16.20
C GLY A 49 -4.23 8.06 15.70
N ILE A 50 -5.13 7.11 15.46
CA ILE A 50 -4.80 5.77 14.93
C ILE A 50 -4.59 5.86 13.43
N LEU A 51 -3.49 5.27 12.94
CA LEU A 51 -3.21 5.19 11.51
C LEU A 51 -4.13 4.18 10.85
N ILE A 52 -4.91 4.64 9.88
CA ILE A 52 -5.87 3.83 9.14
C ILE A 52 -5.61 3.89 7.63
N HIS A 53 -5.87 2.77 6.96
CA HIS A 53 -5.90 2.68 5.50
C HIS A 53 -7.20 3.30 4.97
N GLN A 54 -7.11 4.46 4.32
CA GLN A 54 -8.31 5.20 3.88
C GLN A 54 -9.15 4.44 2.85
N TYR A 55 -8.51 3.62 2.00
CA TYR A 55 -9.17 2.94 0.87
C TYR A 55 -9.09 1.41 0.96
N GLY A 56 -8.93 0.90 2.16
CA GLY A 56 -8.78 -0.53 2.43
C GLY A 56 -7.32 -0.97 2.54
N PRO A 57 -7.08 -2.19 3.05
CA PRO A 57 -5.73 -2.70 3.28
C PRO A 57 -4.89 -2.72 2.01
N HIS A 58 -3.67 -2.22 2.10
CA HIS A 58 -2.70 -2.21 1.01
C HIS A 58 -1.32 -2.60 1.55
N ILE A 59 -1.11 -3.89 1.63
CA ILE A 59 0.13 -4.46 2.13
C ILE A 59 1.06 -4.69 0.94
N PHE A 60 2.28 -4.17 1.02
CA PHE A 60 3.26 -4.37 -0.03
C PHE A 60 3.80 -5.78 -0.01
N HIS A 61 3.76 -6.44 -1.15
CA HIS A 61 4.44 -7.71 -1.39
C HIS A 61 5.01 -7.74 -2.81
N THR A 62 6.16 -8.36 -3.00
CA THR A 62 6.77 -8.53 -4.32
C THR A 62 7.76 -9.68 -4.33
N ASN A 63 7.86 -10.37 -5.47
CA ASN A 63 8.93 -11.33 -5.76
C ASN A 63 10.07 -10.69 -6.59
N SER A 64 9.93 -9.40 -6.94
CA SER A 64 10.91 -8.68 -7.72
C SER A 64 11.89 -7.91 -6.83
N LYS A 65 13.13 -8.39 -6.75
CA LYS A 65 14.19 -7.68 -6.04
C LYS A 65 14.37 -6.24 -6.54
N LYS A 66 14.24 -6.02 -7.86
CA LYS A 66 14.35 -4.70 -8.46
C LYS A 66 13.29 -3.73 -7.91
N VAL A 67 12.05 -4.19 -7.76
CA VAL A 67 10.95 -3.38 -7.21
C VAL A 67 11.19 -3.10 -5.73
N TYR A 68 11.59 -4.11 -4.98
CA TYR A 68 11.91 -3.97 -3.56
C TYR A 68 13.04 -2.95 -3.33
N ASP A 69 14.16 -3.10 -4.04
CA ASP A 69 15.31 -2.19 -3.93
C ASP A 69 14.94 -0.75 -4.32
N TYR A 70 14.13 -0.60 -5.37
CA TYR A 70 13.68 0.73 -5.81
C TYR A 70 12.85 1.43 -4.73
N LEU A 71 11.86 0.75 -4.18
CA LEU A 71 10.96 1.32 -3.17
C LEU A 71 11.67 1.53 -1.82
N SER A 72 12.65 0.69 -1.48
CA SER A 72 13.46 0.83 -0.27
C SER A 72 14.27 2.13 -0.22
N ARG A 73 14.39 2.84 -1.34
CA ARG A 73 14.99 4.20 -1.39
C ARG A 73 14.11 5.24 -0.69
N PHE A 74 12.82 4.98 -0.52
CA PHE A 74 11.83 5.95 -0.09
C PHE A 74 11.17 5.62 1.24
N THR A 75 11.35 4.40 1.75
CA THR A 75 10.72 3.93 2.97
C THR A 75 11.59 2.97 3.77
N LYS A 76 11.27 2.82 5.05
CA LYS A 76 11.73 1.71 5.87
C LYS A 76 10.60 0.70 5.96
N TRP A 77 10.92 -0.56 5.68
CA TRP A 77 9.94 -1.64 5.73
C TRP A 77 9.67 -2.06 7.17
N TYR A 78 8.42 -2.38 7.44
CA TYR A 78 7.97 -3.08 8.63
C TYR A 78 7.59 -4.50 8.23
N ASP A 79 8.14 -5.51 8.89
CA ASP A 79 7.80 -6.91 8.63
C ASP A 79 6.43 -7.19 9.24
N TYR A 80 5.41 -7.18 8.38
CA TYR A 80 4.02 -7.34 8.77
C TYR A 80 3.48 -8.65 8.22
N ARG A 81 2.93 -9.49 9.11
CA ARG A 81 2.21 -10.70 8.75
C ARG A 81 0.71 -10.45 8.89
N HIS A 82 0.03 -10.53 7.77
CA HIS A 82 -1.41 -10.31 7.75
C HIS A 82 -2.13 -11.59 8.18
N GLU A 83 -2.87 -11.51 9.28
CA GLU A 83 -3.71 -12.58 9.77
C GLU A 83 -5.16 -12.09 9.78
N VAL A 84 -6.03 -12.87 9.15
CA VAL A 84 -7.47 -12.61 9.13
C VAL A 84 -8.15 -13.67 9.97
N VAL A 85 -9.00 -13.23 10.88
CA VAL A 85 -9.85 -14.11 11.67
C VAL A 85 -11.31 -13.75 11.44
N GLY A 86 -12.16 -14.78 11.41
CA GLY A 86 -13.61 -14.63 11.39
C GLY A 86 -14.20 -15.07 12.71
N ASN A 87 -15.18 -14.33 13.23
CA ASN A 87 -15.94 -14.75 14.39
C ASN A 87 -17.11 -15.63 13.93
N ILE A 88 -17.08 -16.90 14.28
CA ILE A 88 -18.12 -17.88 13.96
C ILE A 88 -18.64 -18.46 15.28
N TYR A 89 -19.87 -18.13 15.61
CA TYR A 89 -20.51 -18.56 16.88
C TYR A 89 -19.68 -18.23 18.14
N GLY A 90 -19.05 -17.06 18.16
CA GLY A 90 -18.23 -16.61 19.28
C GLY A 90 -16.79 -17.17 19.32
N LYS A 91 -16.40 -17.98 18.34
CA LYS A 91 -15.02 -18.48 18.18
C LYS A 91 -14.31 -17.70 17.07
N GLU A 92 -13.11 -17.24 17.35
CA GLU A 92 -12.23 -16.65 16.34
C GLU A 92 -11.50 -17.75 15.58
N LEU A 93 -11.74 -17.82 14.28
CA LEU A 93 -11.18 -18.85 13.40
C LEU A 93 -10.35 -18.21 12.30
N PRO A 94 -9.16 -18.76 11.94
CA PRO A 94 -8.35 -18.26 10.84
C PRO A 94 -9.10 -18.31 9.50
N ILE A 95 -8.97 -17.23 8.72
CA ILE A 95 -9.48 -17.13 7.35
C ILE A 95 -8.31 -16.80 6.40
N PRO A 96 -8.21 -17.45 5.21
CA PRO A 96 -9.08 -18.52 4.69
C PRO A 96 -8.98 -19.81 5.50
N PHE A 97 -10.00 -20.65 5.39
CA PHE A 97 -10.03 -21.95 6.09
C PHE A 97 -8.79 -22.78 5.74
N ASN A 98 -8.16 -23.32 6.76
CA ASN A 98 -6.95 -24.13 6.68
C ASN A 98 -6.98 -25.23 7.75
N LEU A 99 -5.91 -26.02 7.87
CA LEU A 99 -5.85 -27.12 8.83
C LEU A 99 -6.05 -26.66 10.29
N ASN A 100 -5.56 -25.46 10.64
CA ASN A 100 -5.78 -24.92 11.98
C ASN A 100 -7.28 -24.63 12.21
N THR A 101 -7.95 -24.07 11.20
CA THR A 101 -9.41 -23.84 11.28
C THR A 101 -10.15 -25.14 11.51
N LEU A 102 -9.80 -26.21 10.77
CA LEU A 102 -10.42 -27.51 10.92
C LEU A 102 -10.17 -28.11 12.31
N SER A 103 -8.94 -28.03 12.80
CA SER A 103 -8.59 -28.51 14.15
C SER A 103 -9.34 -27.74 15.25
N MET A 104 -9.53 -26.42 15.07
CA MET A 104 -10.26 -25.60 16.05
C MET A 104 -11.77 -25.84 16.04
N VAL A 105 -12.32 -26.31 14.93
CA VAL A 105 -13.76 -26.57 14.78
C VAL A 105 -14.10 -28.00 15.16
N PHE A 106 -13.32 -28.97 14.72
CA PHE A 106 -13.64 -30.40 14.82
C PHE A 106 -12.76 -31.14 15.83
N GLY A 107 -11.72 -30.49 16.37
CA GLY A 107 -10.91 -30.89 17.50
C GLY A 107 -10.03 -31.98 17.43
#